data_0a4591dcf2ab531f570a08c2a230a812
#
_entry.id   0a4591dcf2ab531f570a08c2a230a812
#
_cell.length_a   1.000
_cell.length_b   1.000
_cell.length_c   1.000
_cell.angle_alpha   90.00
_cell.angle_beta   90.00
_cell.angle_gamma   90.00
#
_symmetry.space_group_name_H-M   'P 1'
#
loop_
_entity.id
_entity.type
_entity.pdbx_description
1 polymer ?
#
loop_
_entity_poly.entity_id
_entity_poly.type
_entity_poly.pdbx_seq_one_letter_code
_entity_poly.pdbx_strand_id
1 'polypeptide(L)'
;DNNIVTNGKFSGMSIDSVLSEHPEFLGTECEKGRFPLLIKFIDSKESLSIQVHPDDDAARILGEECGKTEMWYLMQSDADAKLYSGLKKQITPDEYKAMVEDGSICDALAQYSVKEDDVFFLPAGRIHAIGAGCFLTEIQQTSDVTYRIYDFKRKDNDGSYRELHTEEAAEAIDYTVFDDYRTQYTPCKNQAVEIADCSYFTTSVYDIDSPTNIEAVKKDTFVVLII
;
A
#
# COMPACT_ATOMS: atom_id res chain seq x y z
N ASP A 1 3.94 1.35 18.30
CA ASP A 1 4.49 0.30 17.45
C ASP A 1 5.66 -0.38 18.16
N ASN A 2 5.72 -1.72 18.17
CA ASN A 2 6.71 -2.47 18.97
C ASN A 2 7.88 -2.99 18.10
N ASN A 3 8.19 -2.33 17.01
CA ASN A 3 9.33 -2.72 16.18
C ASN A 3 10.65 -2.46 16.91
N ILE A 4 11.38 -3.53 17.18
CA ILE A 4 12.64 -3.50 17.93
C ILE A 4 13.82 -3.61 16.98
N VAL A 5 14.78 -2.71 17.15
CA VAL A 5 16.07 -2.77 16.43
C VAL A 5 16.84 -4.02 16.87
N THR A 6 17.21 -4.86 15.91
CA THR A 6 17.81 -6.17 16.21
C THR A 6 19.34 -6.17 16.25
N ASN A 7 19.98 -5.14 15.69
CA ASN A 7 21.45 -5.06 15.62
C ASN A 7 21.96 -3.61 15.67
N GLY A 8 23.30 -3.45 15.74
CA GLY A 8 23.95 -2.14 15.74
C GLY A 8 23.85 -1.41 17.08
N LYS A 9 24.12 -0.10 17.06
CA LYS A 9 24.22 0.75 18.27
C LYS A 9 22.90 0.81 19.06
N PHE A 10 21.78 0.69 18.39
CA PHE A 10 20.43 0.83 18.97
C PHE A 10 19.73 -0.51 19.22
N SER A 11 20.45 -1.62 19.13
CA SER A 11 19.88 -2.95 19.36
C SER A 11 19.13 -3.04 20.68
N GLY A 12 17.89 -3.54 20.65
CA GLY A 12 17.00 -3.67 21.81
C GLY A 12 16.09 -2.45 22.06
N MET A 13 16.30 -1.33 21.37
CA MET A 13 15.42 -0.17 21.43
C MET A 13 14.27 -0.29 20.43
N SER A 14 13.11 0.29 20.74
CA SER A 14 12.05 0.47 19.74
C SER A 14 12.45 1.56 18.76
N ILE A 15 11.92 1.49 17.54
CA ILE A 15 12.10 2.55 16.53
C ILE A 15 11.62 3.89 17.08
N ASP A 16 10.48 3.92 17.76
CA ASP A 16 9.93 5.14 18.36
C ASP A 16 10.88 5.74 19.40
N SER A 17 11.51 4.91 20.24
CA SER A 17 12.52 5.38 21.21
C SER A 17 13.74 5.96 20.51
N VAL A 18 14.24 5.29 19.47
CA VAL A 18 15.38 5.78 18.68
C VAL A 18 15.07 7.13 18.03
N LEU A 19 13.90 7.29 17.43
CA LEU A 19 13.53 8.55 16.78
C LEU A 19 13.20 9.67 17.77
N SER A 20 12.73 9.33 18.95
CA SER A 20 12.54 10.33 20.04
C SER A 20 13.88 10.87 20.56
N GLU A 21 14.90 10.03 20.64
CA GLU A 21 16.25 10.41 21.06
C GLU A 21 17.08 11.04 19.92
N HIS A 22 16.78 10.65 18.69
CA HIS A 22 17.52 11.03 17.47
C HIS A 22 16.56 11.47 16.34
N PRO A 23 15.79 12.56 16.55
CA PRO A 23 14.85 13.05 15.53
C PRO A 23 15.54 13.46 14.21
N GLU A 24 16.84 13.76 14.27
CA GLU A 24 17.65 14.08 13.10
C GLU A 24 17.75 12.93 12.07
N PHE A 25 17.47 11.71 12.46
CA PHE A 25 17.51 10.55 11.56
C PHE A 25 16.38 10.57 10.52
N LEU A 26 15.31 11.27 10.79
CA LEU A 26 14.21 11.45 9.83
C LEU A 26 14.53 12.50 8.75
N GLY A 27 15.60 13.29 8.96
CA GLY A 27 15.91 14.41 8.08
C GLY A 27 15.04 15.64 8.35
N THR A 28 15.05 16.59 7.43
CA THR A 28 14.32 17.87 7.58
C THR A 28 12.93 17.86 6.98
N GLU A 29 12.64 16.91 6.09
CA GLU A 29 11.38 16.80 5.34
C GLU A 29 10.25 16.08 6.13
N CYS A 30 10.60 15.44 7.25
CA CYS A 30 9.63 14.67 8.05
C CYS A 30 9.22 15.40 9.32
N GLU A 31 7.98 15.22 9.74
CA GLU A 31 7.54 15.67 11.06
C GLU A 31 8.36 14.97 12.15
N LYS A 32 8.89 15.75 13.08
CA LYS A 32 9.78 15.24 14.11
C LYS A 32 9.06 14.27 15.06
N GLY A 33 9.65 13.09 15.23
CA GLY A 33 9.27 12.12 16.25
C GLY A 33 8.34 11.02 15.78
N ARG A 34 7.91 10.98 14.51
CA ARG A 34 7.12 9.88 13.95
C ARG A 34 7.75 9.37 12.65
N PHE A 35 7.89 8.05 12.53
CA PHE A 35 8.29 7.46 11.27
C PHE A 35 7.15 7.59 10.26
N PRO A 36 7.36 8.23 9.10
CA PRO A 36 6.27 8.66 8.22
C PRO A 36 5.69 7.54 7.35
N LEU A 37 6.33 6.37 7.34
CA LEU A 37 5.94 5.24 6.50
C LEU A 37 5.63 4.02 7.34
N LEU A 38 4.73 3.18 6.82
CA LEU A 38 4.52 1.83 7.29
C LEU A 38 4.88 0.86 6.16
N ILE A 39 5.83 -0.03 6.44
CA ILE A 39 6.30 -1.03 5.49
C ILE A 39 5.90 -2.40 6.02
N LYS A 40 5.19 -3.16 5.19
CA LYS A 40 4.65 -4.48 5.55
C LYS A 40 5.10 -5.53 4.54
N PHE A 41 5.31 -6.75 5.03
CA PHE A 41 5.35 -7.95 4.20
C PHE A 41 4.02 -8.67 4.39
N ILE A 42 3.29 -8.85 3.31
CA ILE A 42 1.96 -9.45 3.30
C ILE A 42 2.03 -10.78 2.55
N ASP A 43 1.79 -11.87 3.29
CA ASP A 43 1.63 -13.21 2.74
C ASP A 43 0.15 -13.58 2.84
N SER A 44 -0.57 -13.46 1.71
CA SER A 44 -2.02 -13.58 1.69
C SER A 44 -2.45 -15.03 1.39
N LYS A 45 -2.75 -15.78 2.42
CA LYS A 45 -3.37 -17.12 2.30
C LYS A 45 -4.78 -17.07 1.73
N GLU A 46 -5.51 -16.00 2.03
CA GLU A 46 -6.88 -15.74 1.57
C GLU A 46 -6.97 -14.32 1.01
N SER A 47 -7.95 -14.08 0.12
CA SER A 47 -8.18 -12.74 -0.41
C SER A 47 -8.53 -11.75 0.71
N LEU A 48 -7.89 -10.61 0.72
CA LEU A 48 -8.25 -9.49 1.61
C LEU A 48 -9.51 -8.79 1.09
N SER A 49 -10.15 -7.98 1.94
CA SER A 49 -11.35 -7.23 1.54
C SER A 49 -11.05 -6.26 0.41
N ILE A 50 -12.04 -6.03 -0.45
CA ILE A 50 -12.02 -4.90 -1.38
C ILE A 50 -12.16 -3.63 -0.54
N GLN A 51 -11.28 -2.66 -0.80
CA GLN A 51 -11.16 -1.46 0.02
C GLN A 51 -10.68 -0.26 -0.80
N VAL A 52 -10.84 0.91 -0.22
CA VAL A 52 -10.28 2.18 -0.69
C VAL A 52 -9.80 2.98 0.51
N HIS A 53 -8.84 3.86 0.29
CA HIS A 53 -8.29 4.74 1.31
C HIS A 53 -8.57 6.20 0.95
N PRO A 54 -8.90 7.06 1.93
CA PRO A 54 -9.06 8.49 1.72
C PRO A 54 -7.70 9.16 1.47
N ASP A 55 -7.72 10.35 0.88
CA ASP A 55 -6.59 11.27 0.86
C ASP A 55 -6.41 11.98 2.21
N ASP A 56 -5.36 12.82 2.31
CA ASP A 56 -5.04 13.54 3.54
C ASP A 56 -6.15 14.50 4.00
N ASP A 57 -6.86 15.12 3.05
CA ASP A 57 -7.90 16.09 3.38
C ASP A 57 -9.16 15.39 3.92
N ALA A 58 -9.58 14.32 3.26
CA ALA A 58 -10.69 13.49 3.73
C ALA A 58 -10.36 12.79 5.07
N ALA A 59 -9.14 12.31 5.24
CA ALA A 59 -8.68 11.71 6.49
C ALA A 59 -8.73 12.71 7.67
N ARG A 60 -8.29 13.95 7.49
CA ARG A 60 -8.34 14.98 8.53
C ARG A 60 -9.76 15.34 8.97
N ILE A 61 -10.73 15.31 8.06
CA ILE A 61 -12.16 15.53 8.39
C ILE A 61 -12.65 14.46 9.38
N LEU A 62 -12.12 13.26 9.31
CA LEU A 62 -12.46 12.13 10.18
C LEU A 62 -11.65 12.12 11.48
N GLY A 63 -10.72 13.05 11.66
CA GLY A 63 -9.83 13.10 12.82
C GLY A 63 -8.61 12.19 12.71
N GLU A 64 -8.34 11.65 11.52
CA GLU A 64 -7.13 10.90 11.21
C GLU A 64 -5.98 11.85 10.87
N GLU A 65 -4.75 11.43 11.09
CA GLU A 65 -3.58 12.28 10.88
C GLU A 65 -3.24 12.44 9.40
N CYS A 66 -3.38 11.37 8.61
CA CYS A 66 -3.09 11.38 7.18
C CYS A 66 -3.93 10.35 6.43
N GLY A 67 -4.03 10.54 5.12
CA GLY A 67 -4.58 9.58 4.18
C GLY A 67 -3.70 8.35 4.01
N LYS A 68 -4.00 7.54 3.01
CA LYS A 68 -3.24 6.31 2.77
C LYS A 68 -2.99 6.10 1.28
N THR A 69 -1.89 6.69 0.81
CA THR A 69 -1.28 6.34 -0.47
C THR A 69 -0.29 5.22 -0.24
N GLU A 70 -0.29 4.22 -1.10
CA GLU A 70 0.54 3.04 -0.96
C GLU A 70 1.06 2.51 -2.29
N MET A 71 1.99 1.60 -2.24
CA MET A 71 2.42 0.79 -3.38
C MET A 71 2.65 -0.65 -2.98
N TRP A 72 2.50 -1.55 -3.94
CA TRP A 72 2.81 -2.97 -3.79
C TRP A 72 3.92 -3.39 -4.74
N TYR A 73 4.86 -4.18 -4.21
CA TYR A 73 5.87 -4.90 -4.99
C TYR A 73 5.70 -6.39 -4.74
N LEU A 74 5.40 -7.15 -5.77
CA LEU A 74 5.19 -8.59 -5.70
C LEU A 74 6.54 -9.31 -5.57
N MET A 75 6.79 -9.93 -4.43
CA MET A 75 8.01 -10.72 -4.15
C MET A 75 7.87 -12.15 -4.64
N GLN A 76 6.66 -12.73 -4.49
CA GLN A 76 6.29 -14.06 -4.98
C GLN A 76 4.78 -14.13 -5.22
N SER A 77 4.35 -15.07 -6.04
CA SER A 77 2.93 -15.39 -6.21
C SER A 77 2.73 -16.85 -6.55
N ASP A 78 1.59 -17.40 -6.13
CA ASP A 78 1.11 -18.67 -6.63
C ASP A 78 0.72 -18.54 -8.11
N ALA A 79 0.65 -19.67 -8.83
CA ALA A 79 0.42 -19.68 -10.28
C ALA A 79 -0.92 -19.04 -10.71
N ASP A 80 -1.92 -19.07 -9.84
CA ASP A 80 -3.26 -18.52 -10.04
C ASP A 80 -3.56 -17.30 -9.19
N ALA A 81 -2.55 -16.74 -8.53
CA ALA A 81 -2.68 -15.54 -7.70
C ALA A 81 -3.17 -14.35 -8.53
N LYS A 82 -4.06 -13.58 -7.92
CA LYS A 82 -4.65 -12.40 -8.54
C LYS A 82 -4.82 -11.30 -7.51
N LEU A 83 -4.87 -10.08 -8.02
CA LEU A 83 -5.27 -8.92 -7.22
C LEU A 83 -6.21 -8.02 -8.02
N TYR A 84 -6.81 -7.06 -7.33
CA TYR A 84 -7.63 -6.02 -7.94
C TYR A 84 -6.97 -4.65 -7.76
N SER A 85 -6.95 -3.84 -8.81
CA SER A 85 -6.50 -2.46 -8.76
C SER A 85 -7.29 -1.62 -9.77
N GLY A 86 -8.12 -0.70 -9.26
CA GLY A 86 -8.92 0.22 -10.05
C GLY A 86 -10.16 -0.38 -10.70
N LEU A 87 -10.84 0.44 -11.46
CA LEU A 87 -12.07 0.11 -12.17
C LEU A 87 -11.75 -0.31 -13.62
N LYS A 88 -12.38 -1.39 -14.11
CA LYS A 88 -12.27 -1.79 -15.52
C LYS A 88 -13.36 -1.19 -16.41
N LYS A 89 -14.35 -0.54 -15.83
CA LYS A 89 -15.43 0.15 -16.53
C LYS A 89 -15.87 1.37 -15.74
N GLN A 90 -16.35 2.38 -16.45
CA GLN A 90 -16.94 3.56 -15.82
C GLN A 90 -18.22 3.17 -15.09
N ILE A 91 -18.33 3.58 -13.84
CA ILE A 91 -19.53 3.48 -13.00
C ILE A 91 -19.75 4.80 -12.26
N THR A 92 -20.98 5.07 -11.90
CA THR A 92 -21.36 6.20 -11.03
C THR A 92 -21.33 5.78 -9.56
N PRO A 93 -21.30 6.74 -8.61
CA PRO A 93 -21.44 6.42 -7.18
C PRO A 93 -22.71 5.63 -6.84
N ASP A 94 -23.83 5.90 -7.50
CA ASP A 94 -25.09 5.18 -7.28
C ASP A 94 -24.99 3.73 -7.81
N GLU A 95 -24.40 3.52 -8.99
CA GLU A 95 -24.13 2.18 -9.50
C GLU A 95 -23.15 1.41 -8.60
N TYR A 96 -22.12 2.08 -8.07
CA TYR A 96 -21.21 1.50 -7.10
C TYR A 96 -21.98 0.97 -5.86
N LYS A 97 -22.84 1.81 -5.23
CA LYS A 97 -23.63 1.42 -4.06
C LYS A 97 -24.54 0.22 -4.36
N ALA A 98 -25.21 0.24 -5.50
CA ALA A 98 -26.05 -0.89 -5.93
C ALA A 98 -25.23 -2.18 -6.10
N MET A 99 -24.02 -2.10 -6.69
CA MET A 99 -23.12 -3.24 -6.88
C MET A 99 -22.53 -3.77 -5.57
N VAL A 100 -22.35 -2.92 -4.56
CA VAL A 100 -21.96 -3.37 -3.21
C VAL A 100 -23.12 -4.12 -2.55
N GLU A 101 -24.35 -3.59 -2.63
CA GLU A 101 -25.54 -4.19 -2.04
C GLU A 101 -25.83 -5.59 -2.61
N ASP A 102 -25.79 -5.74 -3.93
CA ASP A 102 -26.05 -7.03 -4.59
C ASP A 102 -24.82 -7.96 -4.60
N GLY A 103 -23.62 -7.44 -4.28
CA GLY A 103 -22.37 -8.18 -4.22
C GLY A 103 -21.64 -8.32 -5.56
N SER A 104 -22.06 -7.58 -6.60
CA SER A 104 -21.46 -7.64 -7.94
C SER A 104 -20.28 -6.68 -8.13
N ILE A 105 -19.83 -5.98 -7.09
CA ILE A 105 -18.77 -4.97 -7.20
C ILE A 105 -17.48 -5.50 -7.86
N CYS A 106 -17.15 -6.77 -7.66
CA CYS A 106 -16.01 -7.40 -8.33
C CYS A 106 -16.09 -7.34 -9.86
N ASP A 107 -17.31 -7.27 -10.42
CA ASP A 107 -17.53 -7.18 -11.87
C ASP A 107 -17.20 -5.79 -12.44
N ALA A 108 -16.99 -4.80 -11.60
CA ALA A 108 -16.54 -3.48 -11.98
C ALA A 108 -15.03 -3.29 -11.87
N LEU A 109 -14.31 -4.17 -11.17
CA LEU A 109 -12.89 -4.02 -10.86
C LEU A 109 -11.99 -4.61 -11.93
N ALA A 110 -10.86 -3.97 -12.17
CA ALA A 110 -9.78 -4.52 -12.95
C ALA A 110 -9.03 -5.57 -12.13
N GLN A 111 -9.00 -6.81 -12.64
CA GLN A 111 -8.34 -7.96 -12.02
C GLN A 111 -7.08 -8.31 -12.79
N TYR A 112 -6.00 -8.55 -12.07
CA TYR A 112 -4.68 -8.88 -12.61
C TYR A 112 -4.23 -10.25 -12.13
N SER A 113 -3.84 -11.13 -13.04
CA SER A 113 -2.94 -12.25 -12.70
C SER A 113 -1.56 -11.65 -12.46
N VAL A 114 -0.94 -12.01 -11.35
CA VAL A 114 0.30 -11.40 -10.90
C VAL A 114 1.45 -12.39 -10.85
N LYS A 115 2.65 -11.84 -10.92
CA LYS A 115 3.90 -12.58 -10.82
C LYS A 115 4.93 -11.75 -10.05
N GLU A 116 6.03 -12.39 -9.67
CA GLU A 116 7.21 -11.72 -9.13
C GLU A 116 7.60 -10.50 -9.99
N ASP A 117 8.04 -9.43 -9.35
CA ASP A 117 8.41 -8.14 -9.92
C ASP A 117 7.24 -7.27 -10.45
N ASP A 118 6.00 -7.72 -10.37
CA ASP A 118 4.87 -6.83 -10.67
C ASP A 118 4.76 -5.73 -9.61
N VAL A 119 4.48 -4.52 -10.07
CA VAL A 119 4.34 -3.31 -9.23
C VAL A 119 3.00 -2.65 -9.46
N PHE A 120 2.36 -2.22 -8.37
CA PHE A 120 1.13 -1.42 -8.41
C PHE A 120 1.28 -0.20 -7.51
N PHE A 121 1.12 0.98 -8.08
CA PHE A 121 0.99 2.22 -7.32
C PHE A 121 -0.49 2.51 -7.06
N LEU A 122 -0.83 2.71 -5.81
CA LEU A 122 -2.19 2.84 -5.28
C LEU A 122 -2.35 4.20 -4.58
N PRO A 123 -2.55 5.29 -5.33
CA PRO A 123 -2.85 6.57 -4.72
C PRO A 123 -4.16 6.46 -3.93
N ALA A 124 -4.33 7.33 -2.95
CA ALA A 124 -5.62 7.50 -2.28
C ALA A 124 -6.76 7.58 -3.31
N GLY A 125 -7.90 6.99 -3.01
CA GLY A 125 -9.05 6.86 -3.93
C GLY A 125 -9.00 5.64 -4.86
N ARG A 126 -7.88 4.93 -4.96
CA ARG A 126 -7.79 3.71 -5.78
C ARG A 126 -8.46 2.54 -5.07
N ILE A 127 -9.56 2.02 -5.65
CA ILE A 127 -10.18 0.78 -5.17
C ILE A 127 -9.28 -0.42 -5.46
N HIS A 128 -9.05 -1.29 -4.48
CA HIS A 128 -8.09 -2.38 -4.62
C HIS A 128 -8.37 -3.55 -3.67
N ALA A 129 -7.75 -4.70 -3.93
CA ALA A 129 -7.70 -5.85 -3.02
C ALA A 129 -6.56 -6.78 -3.37
N ILE A 130 -5.87 -7.31 -2.37
CA ILE A 130 -4.90 -8.40 -2.52
C ILE A 130 -5.67 -9.72 -2.52
N GLY A 131 -5.48 -10.53 -3.55
CA GLY A 131 -6.05 -11.87 -3.62
C GLY A 131 -5.19 -12.91 -2.88
N ALA A 132 -5.71 -14.11 -2.77
CA ALA A 132 -4.97 -15.25 -2.20
C ALA A 132 -3.73 -15.58 -3.03
N GLY A 133 -2.68 -16.09 -2.39
CA GLY A 133 -1.44 -16.54 -3.02
C GLY A 133 -0.47 -15.43 -3.40
N CYS A 134 -0.67 -14.21 -2.93
CA CYS A 134 0.27 -13.11 -3.13
C CYS A 134 1.20 -12.96 -1.92
N PHE A 135 2.51 -12.89 -2.17
CA PHE A 135 3.48 -12.43 -1.20
C PHE A 135 4.12 -11.14 -1.72
N LEU A 136 3.90 -10.04 -1.01
CA LEU A 136 4.28 -8.71 -1.47
C LEU A 136 4.79 -7.82 -0.34
N THR A 137 5.56 -6.80 -0.71
CA THR A 137 5.88 -5.67 0.16
C THR A 137 4.90 -4.54 -0.13
N GLU A 138 4.26 -4.03 0.92
CA GLU A 138 3.44 -2.83 0.90
C GLU A 138 4.21 -1.68 1.55
N ILE A 139 4.36 -0.58 0.84
CA ILE A 139 4.96 0.66 1.33
C ILE A 139 3.86 1.72 1.32
N GLN A 140 3.56 2.34 2.47
CA GLN A 140 2.43 3.26 2.63
C GLN A 140 2.73 4.40 3.60
N GLN A 141 1.91 5.46 3.56
CA GLN A 141 1.83 6.42 4.65
C GLN A 141 1.49 5.69 5.96
N THR A 142 1.94 6.23 7.10
CA THR A 142 1.63 5.66 8.42
C THR A 142 0.19 5.96 8.81
N SER A 143 -0.74 5.23 8.20
CA SER A 143 -2.19 5.34 8.39
C SER A 143 -2.81 3.96 8.40
N ASP A 144 -3.82 3.77 9.26
CA ASP A 144 -4.62 2.54 9.32
C ASP A 144 -6.04 2.75 8.75
N VAL A 145 -6.34 3.95 8.24
CA VAL A 145 -7.67 4.27 7.73
C VAL A 145 -8.01 3.42 6.51
N THR A 146 -9.14 2.74 6.57
CA THR A 146 -9.57 1.83 5.51
C THR A 146 -11.10 1.84 5.39
N TYR A 147 -11.60 2.19 4.22
CA TYR A 147 -12.99 2.00 3.88
C TYR A 147 -13.18 0.65 3.22
N ARG A 148 -13.75 -0.29 3.98
CA ARG A 148 -14.06 -1.64 3.51
C ARG A 148 -15.31 -1.61 2.66
N ILE A 149 -15.18 -2.07 1.41
CA ILE A 149 -16.25 -2.06 0.41
C ILE A 149 -16.95 -3.41 0.36
N TYR A 150 -16.18 -4.48 0.33
CA TYR A 150 -16.72 -5.83 0.23
C TYR A 150 -15.76 -6.86 0.84
N ASP A 151 -16.27 -7.79 1.60
CA ASP A 151 -15.47 -8.78 2.31
C ASP A 151 -15.86 -10.23 2.00
N PHE A 152 -16.36 -10.48 0.81
CA PHE A 152 -16.73 -11.82 0.33
C PHE A 152 -17.70 -12.56 1.25
N LYS A 153 -18.52 -11.82 2.02
CA LYS A 153 -19.47 -12.34 3.02
C LYS A 153 -18.82 -13.28 4.05
N ARG A 154 -17.54 -13.01 4.39
CA ARG A 154 -16.85 -13.74 5.46
C ARG A 154 -17.38 -13.32 6.81
N LYS A 155 -17.45 -14.30 7.71
CA LYS A 155 -17.83 -14.09 9.09
C LYS A 155 -16.57 -14.15 9.96
N ASP A 156 -16.53 -13.28 10.95
CA ASP A 156 -15.55 -13.36 12.03
C ASP A 156 -15.84 -14.56 12.96
N ASN A 157 -14.91 -14.81 13.89
CA ASN A 157 -14.99 -15.95 14.82
C ASN A 157 -16.25 -15.94 15.70
N ASP A 158 -16.85 -14.78 15.91
CA ASP A 158 -18.10 -14.58 16.66
C ASP A 158 -19.35 -14.75 15.79
N GLY A 159 -19.19 -14.99 14.48
CA GLY A 159 -20.25 -15.16 13.50
C GLY A 159 -20.82 -13.86 12.91
N SER A 160 -20.27 -12.70 13.31
CA SER A 160 -20.62 -11.40 12.73
C SER A 160 -19.93 -11.16 11.39
N TYR A 161 -20.44 -10.20 10.61
CA TYR A 161 -19.76 -9.69 9.42
C TYR A 161 -18.97 -8.44 9.82
N ARG A 162 -17.80 -8.25 9.20
CA ARG A 162 -17.06 -7.00 9.34
C ARG A 162 -17.87 -5.85 8.77
N GLU A 163 -17.79 -4.70 9.42
CA GLU A 163 -18.43 -3.47 8.98
C GLU A 163 -17.97 -3.06 7.58
N LEU A 164 -18.91 -2.60 6.75
CA LEU A 164 -18.66 -2.02 5.44
C LEU A 164 -18.86 -0.51 5.51
N HIS A 165 -18.05 0.24 4.79
CA HIS A 165 -18.02 1.70 4.77
C HIS A 165 -18.48 2.19 3.38
N THR A 166 -19.70 1.80 2.98
CA THR A 166 -20.18 2.00 1.59
C THR A 166 -20.28 3.47 1.22
N GLU A 167 -20.77 4.31 2.14
CA GLU A 167 -20.96 5.75 1.86
C GLU A 167 -19.63 6.48 1.81
N GLU A 168 -18.75 6.25 2.80
CA GLU A 168 -17.44 6.87 2.89
C GLU A 168 -16.55 6.44 1.70
N ALA A 169 -16.64 5.18 1.30
CA ALA A 169 -15.93 4.68 0.13
C ALA A 169 -16.46 5.30 -1.16
N ALA A 170 -17.79 5.53 -1.28
CA ALA A 170 -18.35 6.17 -2.46
C ALA A 170 -17.81 7.60 -2.67
N GLU A 171 -17.51 8.31 -1.58
CA GLU A 171 -16.92 9.66 -1.62
C GLU A 171 -15.41 9.62 -1.88
N ALA A 172 -14.73 8.58 -1.41
CA ALA A 172 -13.28 8.47 -1.53
C ALA A 172 -12.81 7.90 -2.88
N ILE A 173 -13.64 7.10 -3.57
CA ILE A 173 -13.23 6.41 -4.82
C ILE A 173 -12.92 7.40 -5.93
N ASP A 174 -11.73 7.26 -6.55
CA ASP A 174 -11.45 7.81 -7.86
C ASP A 174 -12.09 6.93 -8.94
N TYR A 175 -13.19 7.44 -9.53
CA TYR A 175 -13.96 6.74 -10.56
C TYR A 175 -13.32 6.78 -11.95
N THR A 176 -12.13 7.34 -12.08
CA THR A 176 -11.39 7.36 -13.36
C THR A 176 -10.97 5.95 -13.74
N VAL A 177 -11.22 5.58 -14.99
CA VAL A 177 -10.81 4.29 -15.54
C VAL A 177 -9.52 4.47 -16.34
N PHE A 178 -8.53 3.62 -16.05
CA PHE A 178 -7.26 3.57 -16.76
C PHE A 178 -7.16 2.24 -17.54
N ASP A 179 -6.42 2.24 -18.64
CA ASP A 179 -6.21 1.04 -19.45
C ASP A 179 -5.40 -0.03 -18.72
N ASP A 180 -4.42 0.39 -17.90
CA ASP A 180 -3.60 -0.49 -17.06
C ASP A 180 -3.23 0.24 -15.77
N TYR A 181 -3.33 -0.47 -14.65
CA TYR A 181 -2.97 0.03 -13.32
C TYR A 181 -1.63 -0.53 -12.82
N ARG A 182 -1.02 -1.44 -13.58
CA ARG A 182 0.31 -1.96 -13.28
C ARG A 182 1.35 -0.91 -13.65
N THR A 183 2.27 -0.65 -12.73
CA THR A 183 3.43 0.20 -13.01
C THR A 183 4.35 -0.50 -14.02
N GLN A 184 4.59 0.16 -15.14
CA GLN A 184 5.50 -0.34 -16.17
C GLN A 184 6.92 0.18 -15.91
N TYR A 185 7.88 -0.71 -15.81
CA TYR A 185 9.29 -0.37 -15.67
C TYR A 185 10.17 -1.39 -16.39
N THR A 186 11.41 -1.03 -16.68
CA THR A 186 12.38 -1.94 -17.30
C THR A 186 13.50 -2.19 -16.32
N PRO A 187 13.67 -3.43 -15.82
CA PRO A 187 14.77 -3.78 -14.94
C PRO A 187 16.14 -3.45 -15.55
N CYS A 188 17.05 -2.95 -14.73
CA CYS A 188 18.43 -2.66 -15.12
C CYS A 188 19.38 -3.22 -14.07
N LYS A 189 20.38 -3.99 -14.53
CA LYS A 189 21.36 -4.60 -13.62
C LYS A 189 22.23 -3.54 -12.94
N ASN A 190 22.38 -3.70 -11.62
CA ASN A 190 23.30 -2.92 -10.79
C ASN A 190 23.02 -1.40 -10.79
N GLN A 191 21.80 -1.00 -11.10
CA GLN A 191 21.37 0.39 -11.12
C GLN A 191 19.99 0.52 -10.47
N ALA A 192 19.72 1.71 -9.91
CA ALA A 192 18.40 2.05 -9.43
C ALA A 192 17.42 2.17 -10.60
N VAL A 193 16.28 1.49 -10.49
CA VAL A 193 15.13 1.72 -11.37
C VAL A 193 13.99 2.20 -10.50
N GLU A 194 13.58 3.45 -10.69
CA GLU A 194 12.46 4.02 -9.96
C GLU A 194 11.16 3.35 -10.37
N ILE A 195 10.39 2.90 -9.37
CA ILE A 195 9.12 2.18 -9.55
C ILE A 195 7.92 2.90 -8.92
N ALA A 196 8.16 3.87 -8.05
CA ALA A 196 7.16 4.80 -7.54
C ALA A 196 7.84 6.09 -7.09
N ASP A 197 7.23 7.23 -7.38
CA ASP A 197 7.58 8.54 -6.85
C ASP A 197 6.32 9.34 -6.55
N CYS A 198 6.19 9.80 -5.31
CA CYS A 198 5.06 10.61 -4.85
C CYS A 198 5.49 11.56 -3.72
N SER A 199 4.55 12.35 -3.21
CA SER A 199 4.81 13.30 -2.12
C SER A 199 5.23 12.63 -0.80
N TYR A 200 5.03 11.32 -0.65
CA TYR A 200 5.25 10.60 0.60
C TYR A 200 6.49 9.72 0.58
N PHE A 201 6.81 9.13 -0.57
CA PHE A 201 7.97 8.25 -0.73
C PHE A 201 8.42 8.14 -2.18
N THR A 202 9.71 7.83 -2.36
CA THR A 202 10.28 7.39 -3.64
C THR A 202 10.80 5.98 -3.43
N THR A 203 10.44 5.05 -4.32
CA THR A 203 10.88 3.65 -4.26
C THR A 203 11.60 3.27 -5.53
N SER A 204 12.75 2.62 -5.36
CA SER A 204 13.54 2.06 -6.47
C SER A 204 13.86 0.59 -6.23
N VAL A 205 13.90 -0.17 -7.30
CA VAL A 205 14.38 -1.56 -7.31
C VAL A 205 15.78 -1.64 -7.88
N TYR A 206 16.58 -2.55 -7.32
CA TYR A 206 17.91 -2.90 -7.80
C TYR A 206 17.97 -4.40 -8.12
N ASP A 207 18.29 -4.75 -9.34
CA ASP A 207 18.59 -6.13 -9.74
C ASP A 207 20.13 -6.31 -9.70
N ILE A 208 20.65 -6.84 -8.58
CA ILE A 208 22.09 -6.86 -8.28
C ILE A 208 22.67 -8.24 -8.59
N ASP A 209 23.66 -8.28 -9.49
CA ASP A 209 24.45 -9.48 -9.81
C ASP A 209 25.96 -9.30 -9.61
N SER A 210 26.39 -8.10 -9.25
CA SER A 210 27.79 -7.77 -8.96
C SER A 210 27.91 -6.73 -7.85
N PRO A 211 29.08 -6.55 -7.19
CA PRO A 211 29.25 -5.53 -6.17
C PRO A 211 28.84 -4.14 -6.67
N THR A 212 27.87 -3.54 -6.02
CA THR A 212 27.23 -2.29 -6.44
C THR A 212 27.25 -1.29 -5.30
N ASN A 213 27.65 -0.05 -5.59
CA ASN A 213 27.53 1.05 -4.65
C ASN A 213 26.14 1.67 -4.77
N ILE A 214 25.42 1.70 -3.66
CA ILE A 214 24.13 2.39 -3.55
C ILE A 214 24.38 3.72 -2.85
N GLU A 215 24.12 4.81 -3.56
CA GLU A 215 24.21 6.15 -2.99
C GLU A 215 22.82 6.70 -2.70
N ALA A 216 22.58 7.11 -1.45
CA ALA A 216 21.37 7.85 -1.10
C ALA A 216 21.47 9.27 -1.70
N VAL A 217 20.65 9.55 -2.70
CA VAL A 217 20.71 10.79 -3.47
C VAL A 217 20.21 11.98 -2.65
N LYS A 218 19.23 11.79 -1.77
CA LYS A 218 18.71 12.82 -0.86
C LYS A 218 19.40 12.71 0.50
N LYS A 219 20.23 13.69 0.86
CA LYS A 219 20.99 13.69 2.10
C LYS A 219 20.17 14.07 3.34
N ASP A 220 18.98 14.63 3.16
CA ASP A 220 18.16 15.19 4.23
C ASP A 220 16.93 14.32 4.58
N THR A 221 17.02 13.03 4.29
CA THR A 221 15.98 12.05 4.59
C THR A 221 16.59 10.69 4.96
N PHE A 222 15.78 9.80 5.52
CA PHE A 222 16.16 8.41 5.77
C PHE A 222 16.06 7.55 4.50
N VAL A 223 16.74 6.42 4.53
CA VAL A 223 16.64 5.38 3.49
C VAL A 223 16.36 4.04 4.16
N VAL A 224 15.42 3.29 3.60
CA VAL A 224 15.12 1.91 3.99
C VAL A 224 15.58 0.98 2.87
N LEU A 225 16.41 0.00 3.22
CA LEU A 225 16.84 -1.06 2.31
C LEU A 225 16.08 -2.35 2.65
N ILE A 226 15.40 -2.92 1.67
CA ILE A 226 14.75 -4.23 1.75
C ILE A 226 15.62 -5.19 0.92
N ILE A 227 16.12 -6.27 1.56
CA ILE A 227 17.08 -7.22 0.97
C ILE A 227 16.50 -8.63 1.04
#